data_3a9ca004774d1a18dd0155cb744a8adf
#
_entry.id   3a9ca004774d1a18dd0155cb744a8adf
#
_cell.length_a   1.000
_cell.length_b   1.000
_cell.length_c   1.000
_cell.angle_alpha   90.00
_cell.angle_beta   90.00
_cell.angle_gamma   90.00
#
_symmetry.space_group_name_H-M   'P 1'
#
loop_
_entity.id
_entity.type
_entity.pdbx_description
1 polymer ?
#
loop_
_entity_poly.entity_id
_entity_poly.type
_entity_poly.pdbx_seq_one_letter_code
_entity_poly.pdbx_strand_id
1 'polypeptide(L)'
;LETNGIARVLAQPKLVTKSGSKAAFLAGGEIPIPIRGGDGELTVEFKQVGVILDFEPVADPDGFINTKINVEVSAVDESVEVLDIPGFITRKTNMEMNVQTGQTMVISGMLQAEDSKAVSKVPGLGSIPIIGELFKSRDFREDTTELVIFVTPYLIDPDSKRNKDMLDYASKLSNDASEDMKYSIFD
;
A
#
# COMPACT_ATOMS: atom_id res chain seq x y z
N LEU A 1 12.97 -8.56 26.81
CA LEU A 1 13.47 -7.88 25.62
C LEU A 1 12.31 -7.16 24.95
N GLU A 2 12.28 -5.83 25.06
CA GLU A 2 11.34 -5.00 24.30
C GLU A 2 11.90 -4.84 22.89
N THR A 3 11.15 -5.29 21.89
CA THR A 3 11.47 -5.06 20.48
C THR A 3 10.51 -3.99 19.95
N ASN A 4 10.97 -2.76 19.89
CA ASN A 4 10.23 -1.66 19.28
C ASN A 4 10.61 -1.58 17.80
N GLY A 5 9.71 -2.01 16.92
CA GLY A 5 9.86 -1.90 15.48
C GLY A 5 8.93 -0.83 14.93
N ILE A 6 9.46 0.25 14.35
CA ILE A 6 8.67 1.24 13.61
C ILE A 6 8.98 1.05 12.13
N ALA A 7 8.00 0.67 11.34
CA ALA A 7 8.10 0.60 9.89
C ALA A 7 7.24 1.70 9.26
N ARG A 8 7.82 2.48 8.37
CA ARG A 8 7.11 3.51 7.60
C ARG A 8 7.26 3.21 6.12
N VAL A 9 6.16 2.99 5.45
CA VAL A 9 6.11 2.82 3.99
C VAL A 9 5.50 4.07 3.38
N LEU A 10 6.22 4.70 2.45
CA LEU A 10 5.72 5.82 1.66
C LEU A 10 5.68 5.39 0.20
N ALA A 11 4.47 5.38 -0.39
CA ALA A 11 4.29 5.19 -1.82
C ALA A 11 3.73 6.49 -2.44
N GLN A 12 4.36 6.99 -3.48
CA GLN A 12 3.96 8.20 -4.17
C GLN A 12 3.83 7.96 -5.68
N PRO A 13 2.75 7.30 -6.14
CA PRO A 13 2.52 7.09 -7.55
C PRO A 13 2.23 8.43 -8.25
N LYS A 14 2.73 8.58 -9.47
CA LYS A 14 2.45 9.71 -10.36
C LYS A 14 1.90 9.17 -11.66
N LEU A 15 0.76 9.67 -12.07
CA LEU A 15 0.05 9.22 -13.26
C LEU A 15 -0.43 10.43 -14.06
N VAL A 16 -0.27 10.39 -15.38
CA VAL A 16 -0.71 11.45 -16.27
C VAL A 16 -1.65 10.87 -17.30
N THR A 17 -2.77 11.55 -17.54
CA THR A 17 -3.73 11.17 -18.56
C THR A 17 -4.41 12.40 -19.17
N LYS A 18 -5.06 12.21 -20.30
CA LYS A 18 -5.89 13.23 -20.94
C LYS A 18 -7.21 13.40 -20.16
N SER A 19 -7.71 14.63 -20.10
CA SER A 19 -9.06 14.91 -19.56
C SER A 19 -10.12 14.04 -20.25
N GLY A 20 -10.99 13.41 -19.47
CA GLY A 20 -12.02 12.48 -19.93
C GLY A 20 -11.52 11.07 -20.27
N SER A 21 -10.25 10.76 -20.02
CA SER A 21 -9.70 9.42 -20.28
C SER A 21 -9.32 8.70 -18.98
N LYS A 22 -9.64 7.41 -18.92
CA LYS A 22 -9.25 6.56 -17.80
C LYS A 22 -7.77 6.19 -17.92
N ALA A 23 -7.06 6.22 -16.79
CA ALA A 23 -5.71 5.71 -16.66
C ALA A 23 -5.63 4.76 -15.46
N ALA A 24 -4.78 3.75 -15.56
CA ALA A 24 -4.53 2.77 -14.52
C ALA A 24 -3.03 2.64 -14.26
N PHE A 25 -2.68 2.44 -13.00
CA PHE A 25 -1.31 2.22 -12.56
C PHE A 25 -1.29 1.07 -11.56
N LEU A 26 -0.36 0.14 -11.75
CA LEU A 26 -0.09 -0.97 -10.84
C LEU A 26 1.40 -0.95 -10.49
N ALA A 27 1.71 -0.83 -9.21
CA ALA A 27 3.05 -1.03 -8.68
C ALA A 27 2.99 -2.16 -7.65
N GLY A 28 3.48 -3.34 -8.05
CA GLY A 28 3.40 -4.54 -7.23
C GLY A 28 3.81 -5.79 -7.98
N GLY A 29 3.22 -6.91 -7.61
CA GLY A 29 3.44 -8.21 -8.22
C GLY A 29 2.14 -8.98 -8.39
N GLU A 30 2.26 -10.19 -8.92
CA GLU A 30 1.15 -11.12 -9.07
C GLU A 30 1.48 -12.43 -8.34
N ILE A 31 0.52 -12.95 -7.58
CA ILE A 31 0.66 -14.19 -6.84
C ILE A 31 -0.20 -15.25 -7.51
N PRO A 32 0.40 -16.40 -7.92
CA PRO A 32 -0.34 -17.50 -8.50
C PRO A 32 -1.14 -18.23 -7.43
N ILE A 33 -2.46 -18.33 -7.62
CA ILE A 33 -3.37 -19.06 -6.74
C ILE A 33 -3.90 -20.27 -7.49
N PRO A 34 -3.60 -21.50 -7.03
CA PRO A 34 -4.15 -22.71 -7.65
C PRO A 34 -5.64 -22.85 -7.32
N ILE A 35 -6.48 -22.94 -8.35
CA ILE A 35 -7.91 -23.16 -8.23
C ILE A 35 -8.25 -24.53 -8.82
N ARG A 36 -9.10 -25.29 -8.13
CA ARG A 36 -9.66 -26.53 -8.68
C ARG A 36 -10.99 -26.23 -9.36
N GLY A 37 -11.04 -26.48 -10.67
CA GLY A 37 -12.27 -26.45 -11.44
C GLY A 37 -13.24 -27.55 -11.03
N GLY A 38 -14.52 -27.40 -11.42
CA GLY A 38 -15.56 -28.39 -11.12
C GLY A 38 -15.29 -29.79 -11.65
N ASP A 39 -14.45 -29.94 -12.67
CA ASP A 39 -14.04 -31.19 -13.29
C ASP A 39 -12.74 -31.77 -12.68
N GLY A 40 -12.24 -31.18 -11.60
CA GLY A 40 -11.01 -31.61 -10.94
C GLY A 40 -9.72 -31.12 -11.62
N GLU A 41 -9.82 -30.33 -12.68
CA GLU A 41 -8.69 -29.70 -13.34
C GLU A 41 -8.09 -28.60 -12.45
N LEU A 42 -6.75 -28.55 -12.36
CA LEU A 42 -6.02 -27.53 -11.62
C LEU A 42 -5.72 -26.34 -12.56
N THR A 43 -6.30 -25.20 -12.25
CA THR A 43 -6.04 -23.93 -12.96
C THR A 43 -5.33 -22.95 -12.03
N VAL A 44 -4.56 -22.03 -12.58
CA VAL A 44 -3.88 -20.98 -11.80
C VAL A 44 -4.51 -19.64 -12.11
N GLU A 45 -4.98 -18.94 -11.06
CA GLU A 45 -5.41 -17.56 -11.14
C GLU A 45 -4.34 -16.65 -10.55
N PHE A 46 -4.01 -15.56 -11.23
CA PHE A 46 -3.02 -14.59 -10.75
C PHE A 46 -3.72 -13.46 -10.00
N LYS A 47 -3.40 -13.30 -8.72
CA LYS A 47 -3.90 -12.21 -7.86
C LYS A 47 -2.89 -11.09 -7.81
N GLN A 48 -3.28 -9.90 -8.27
CA GLN A 48 -2.45 -8.69 -8.18
C GLN A 48 -2.38 -8.21 -6.74
N VAL A 49 -1.17 -7.88 -6.29
CA VAL A 49 -0.88 -7.29 -4.97
C VAL A 49 0.06 -6.10 -5.12
N GLY A 50 -0.13 -5.09 -4.27
CA GLY A 50 0.64 -3.86 -4.30
C GLY A 50 -0.25 -2.63 -4.28
N VAL A 51 0.18 -1.57 -4.95
CA VAL A 51 -0.57 -0.31 -5.09
C VAL A 51 -1.20 -0.26 -6.46
N ILE A 52 -2.53 -0.22 -6.50
CA ILE A 52 -3.35 -0.10 -7.72
C ILE A 52 -4.06 1.24 -7.65
N LEU A 53 -3.97 2.01 -8.72
CA LEU A 53 -4.61 3.31 -8.85
C LEU A 53 -5.32 3.37 -10.19
N ASP A 54 -6.64 3.51 -10.17
CA ASP A 54 -7.46 3.89 -11.32
C ASP A 54 -7.88 5.34 -11.18
N PHE A 55 -7.79 6.09 -12.25
CA PHE A 55 -7.97 7.53 -12.26
C PHE A 55 -8.68 7.97 -13.54
N GLU A 56 -9.80 8.69 -13.43
CA GLU A 56 -10.57 9.21 -14.55
C GLU A 56 -10.89 10.69 -14.30
N PRO A 57 -10.01 11.62 -14.72
CA PRO A 57 -10.19 13.05 -14.50
C PRO A 57 -10.96 13.71 -15.64
N VAL A 58 -11.80 14.69 -15.30
CA VAL A 58 -12.43 15.61 -16.24
C VAL A 58 -12.13 17.03 -15.75
N ALA A 59 -11.29 17.75 -16.49
CA ALA A 59 -10.97 19.14 -16.19
C ALA A 59 -11.95 20.07 -16.89
N ASP A 60 -12.36 21.12 -16.21
CA ASP A 60 -13.17 22.20 -16.76
C ASP A 60 -12.31 23.45 -17.10
N PRO A 61 -12.86 24.42 -17.87
CA PRO A 61 -12.12 25.63 -18.24
C PRO A 61 -11.76 26.53 -17.04
N ASP A 62 -12.46 26.42 -15.92
CA ASP A 62 -12.24 27.21 -14.70
C ASP A 62 -11.11 26.64 -13.83
N GLY A 63 -10.49 25.52 -14.27
CA GLY A 63 -9.37 24.88 -13.57
C GLY A 63 -9.78 23.94 -12.46
N PHE A 64 -11.08 23.58 -12.37
CA PHE A 64 -11.52 22.49 -11.51
C PHE A 64 -11.35 21.14 -12.23
N ILE A 65 -11.04 20.13 -11.46
CA ILE A 65 -10.85 18.78 -11.93
C ILE A 65 -11.82 17.87 -11.16
N ASN A 66 -12.83 17.40 -11.88
CA ASN A 66 -13.70 16.33 -11.38
C ASN A 66 -13.03 15.00 -11.66
N THR A 67 -12.83 14.18 -10.65
CA THR A 67 -12.02 12.98 -10.75
C THR A 67 -12.70 11.82 -10.04
N LYS A 68 -12.84 10.70 -10.76
CA LYS A 68 -13.14 9.40 -10.17
C LYS A 68 -11.85 8.68 -9.88
N ILE A 69 -11.68 8.29 -8.63
CA ILE A 69 -10.47 7.65 -8.14
C ILE A 69 -10.83 6.33 -7.47
N ASN A 70 -10.10 5.28 -7.84
CA ASN A 70 -10.12 4.00 -7.15
C ASN A 70 -8.69 3.69 -6.74
N VAL A 71 -8.43 3.62 -5.45
CA VAL A 71 -7.14 3.27 -4.88
C VAL A 71 -7.28 1.96 -4.12
N GLU A 72 -6.37 1.02 -4.41
CA GLU A 72 -6.25 -0.22 -3.68
C GLU A 72 -4.79 -0.42 -3.26
N VAL A 73 -4.59 -0.71 -1.98
CA VAL A 73 -3.29 -1.09 -1.41
C VAL A 73 -3.44 -2.48 -0.82
N SER A 74 -2.72 -3.43 -1.38
CA SER A 74 -2.77 -4.82 -0.94
C SER A 74 -1.38 -5.38 -0.65
N ALA A 75 -1.32 -6.30 0.30
CA ALA A 75 -0.12 -7.02 0.69
C ALA A 75 -0.46 -8.46 1.04
N VAL A 76 0.54 -9.33 1.01
CA VAL A 76 0.44 -10.70 1.50
C VAL A 76 0.36 -10.69 3.01
N ASP A 77 -0.51 -11.50 3.58
CA ASP A 77 -0.58 -11.79 5.00
C ASP A 77 -0.12 -13.22 5.25
N GLU A 78 1.12 -13.37 5.66
CA GLU A 78 1.72 -14.67 5.96
C GLU A 78 1.22 -15.26 7.29
N SER A 79 0.50 -14.48 8.11
CA SER A 79 -0.09 -14.97 9.35
C SER A 79 -1.34 -15.81 9.14
N VAL A 80 -1.95 -15.68 7.96
CA VAL A 80 -3.14 -16.45 7.54
C VAL A 80 -2.78 -17.27 6.32
N GLU A 81 -2.81 -18.59 6.47
CA GLU A 81 -2.50 -19.54 5.40
C GLU A 81 -3.55 -20.65 5.35
N VAL A 82 -4.05 -20.95 4.16
CA VAL A 82 -4.98 -22.05 3.91
C VAL A 82 -4.52 -22.86 2.70
N LEU A 83 -4.20 -24.13 2.90
CA LEU A 83 -3.70 -25.03 1.85
C LEU A 83 -2.47 -24.47 1.09
N ASP A 84 -1.50 -23.99 1.81
CA ASP A 84 -0.29 -23.34 1.30
C ASP A 84 -0.55 -22.05 0.49
N ILE A 85 -1.76 -21.48 0.62
CA ILE A 85 -2.11 -20.19 -0.01
C ILE A 85 -2.14 -19.12 1.08
N PRO A 86 -1.32 -18.06 0.98
CA PRO A 86 -1.31 -16.99 1.95
C PRO A 86 -2.57 -16.14 1.89
N GLY A 87 -2.91 -15.51 3.00
CA GLY A 87 -3.95 -14.49 3.07
C GLY A 87 -3.54 -13.18 2.39
N PHE A 88 -4.50 -12.28 2.23
CA PHE A 88 -4.28 -10.95 1.66
C PHE A 88 -4.91 -9.88 2.52
N ILE A 89 -4.14 -8.86 2.83
CA ILE A 89 -4.65 -7.62 3.43
C ILE A 89 -4.90 -6.63 2.29
N THR A 90 -6.14 -6.15 2.17
CA THR A 90 -6.50 -5.20 1.12
C THR A 90 -7.20 -3.98 1.73
N ARG A 91 -6.73 -2.80 1.36
CA ARG A 91 -7.34 -1.51 1.72
C ARG A 91 -7.73 -0.80 0.44
N LYS A 92 -9.03 -0.54 0.27
CA LYS A 92 -9.60 -0.02 -0.97
C LYS A 92 -10.48 1.18 -0.69
N THR A 93 -10.33 2.21 -1.51
CA THR A 93 -11.13 3.43 -1.47
C THR A 93 -11.58 3.79 -2.88
N ASN A 94 -12.89 4.01 -3.06
CA ASN A 94 -13.51 4.49 -4.28
C ASN A 94 -14.21 5.81 -3.98
N MET A 95 -13.93 6.83 -4.77
CA MET A 95 -14.55 8.12 -4.58
C MET A 95 -14.59 8.96 -5.86
N GLU A 96 -15.44 9.96 -5.82
CA GLU A 96 -15.47 11.04 -6.79
C GLU A 96 -15.26 12.36 -6.06
N MET A 97 -14.37 13.20 -6.59
CA MET A 97 -14.06 14.49 -6.00
C MET A 97 -13.94 15.57 -7.07
N ASN A 98 -14.26 16.80 -6.68
CA ASN A 98 -14.06 17.98 -7.52
C ASN A 98 -13.15 18.96 -6.76
N VAL A 99 -11.97 19.22 -7.31
CA VAL A 99 -10.96 20.08 -6.67
C VAL A 99 -10.28 20.97 -7.68
N GLN A 100 -9.79 22.10 -7.20
CA GLN A 100 -9.00 22.99 -8.04
C GLN A 100 -7.61 22.42 -8.30
N THR A 101 -7.05 22.68 -9.47
CA THR A 101 -5.71 22.23 -9.84
C THR A 101 -4.67 22.61 -8.77
N GLY A 102 -3.87 21.65 -8.32
CA GLY A 102 -2.83 21.84 -7.31
C GLY A 102 -3.32 21.78 -5.85
N GLN A 103 -4.61 21.66 -5.61
CA GLN A 103 -5.14 21.43 -4.26
C GLN A 103 -4.93 19.97 -3.82
N THR A 104 -4.45 19.79 -2.59
CA THR A 104 -4.30 18.48 -1.97
C THR A 104 -5.51 18.15 -1.11
N MET A 105 -6.09 16.97 -1.30
CA MET A 105 -7.14 16.43 -0.45
C MET A 105 -6.70 15.14 0.22
N VAL A 106 -7.17 14.94 1.45
CA VAL A 106 -7.12 13.65 2.14
C VAL A 106 -8.35 12.87 1.71
N ILE A 107 -8.15 11.76 1.02
CA ILE A 107 -9.26 10.96 0.47
C ILE A 107 -9.61 9.74 1.31
N SER A 108 -8.69 9.28 2.14
CA SER A 108 -8.92 8.18 3.07
C SER A 108 -7.95 8.28 4.23
N GLY A 109 -8.43 7.96 5.41
CA GLY A 109 -7.63 7.78 6.61
C GLY A 109 -8.16 6.61 7.42
N MET A 110 -7.25 5.76 7.92
CA MET A 110 -7.56 4.65 8.80
C MET A 110 -6.55 4.65 9.92
N LEU A 111 -7.05 4.58 11.13
CA LEU A 111 -6.26 4.27 12.32
C LEU A 111 -6.80 2.96 12.88
N GLN A 112 -5.99 1.94 12.90
CA GLN A 112 -6.29 0.66 13.51
C GLN A 112 -5.33 0.45 14.66
N ALA A 113 -5.86 0.34 15.86
CA ALA A 113 -5.11 -0.03 17.05
C ALA A 113 -5.63 -1.38 17.54
N GLU A 114 -4.73 -2.32 17.71
CA GLU A 114 -5.04 -3.66 18.18
C GLU A 114 -4.20 -3.97 19.42
N ASP A 115 -4.87 -4.06 20.55
CA ASP A 115 -4.25 -4.39 21.83
C ASP A 115 -4.53 -5.86 22.15
N SER A 116 -3.49 -6.67 22.20
CA SER A 116 -3.57 -8.07 22.59
C SER A 116 -2.83 -8.31 23.90
N LYS A 117 -3.53 -8.89 24.88
CA LYS A 117 -2.98 -9.25 26.16
C LYS A 117 -3.16 -10.74 26.41
N ALA A 118 -2.07 -11.47 26.30
CA ALA A 118 -2.04 -12.88 26.67
C ALA A 118 -1.41 -13.07 28.06
N VAL A 119 -2.10 -13.77 28.92
CA VAL A 119 -1.59 -14.15 30.26
C VAL A 119 -1.52 -15.67 30.34
N SER A 120 -0.33 -16.22 30.28
CA SER A 120 -0.07 -17.63 30.46
C SER A 120 0.35 -17.89 31.91
N LYS A 121 -0.32 -18.80 32.59
CA LYS A 121 -0.02 -19.19 33.99
C LYS A 121 0.13 -20.70 34.11
N VAL A 122 1.04 -21.14 34.95
CA VAL A 122 1.17 -22.56 35.30
C VAL A 122 -0.01 -22.95 36.20
N PRO A 123 -0.82 -23.96 35.84
CA PRO A 123 -1.92 -24.42 36.67
C PRO A 123 -1.46 -24.76 38.06
N GLY A 124 -2.18 -24.26 39.08
CA GLY A 124 -1.85 -24.48 40.50
C GLY A 124 -0.84 -23.46 41.07
N LEU A 125 0.32 -23.28 40.45
CA LEU A 125 1.37 -22.40 40.97
C LEU A 125 1.11 -20.92 40.68
N GLY A 126 0.51 -20.58 39.53
CA GLY A 126 0.17 -19.20 39.17
C GLY A 126 -0.95 -18.56 40.01
N SER A 127 -1.60 -19.33 40.91
CA SER A 127 -2.68 -18.85 41.79
C SER A 127 -2.23 -18.56 43.22
N ILE A 128 -0.96 -18.81 43.55
CA ILE A 128 -0.41 -18.59 44.88
C ILE A 128 -0.19 -17.09 45.11
N PRO A 129 -0.72 -16.52 46.22
CA PRO A 129 -0.45 -15.12 46.55
C PRO A 129 1.05 -14.90 46.77
N ILE A 130 1.58 -13.77 46.28
CA ILE A 130 2.96 -13.29 46.39
C ILE A 130 3.92 -13.97 45.40
N ILE A 131 3.99 -15.29 45.33
CA ILE A 131 4.94 -16.00 44.46
C ILE A 131 4.34 -16.41 43.12
N GLY A 132 3.02 -16.39 42.94
CA GLY A 132 2.33 -16.74 41.71
C GLY A 132 2.73 -15.86 40.52
N GLU A 133 3.21 -14.63 40.72
CA GLU A 133 3.70 -13.74 39.65
C GLU A 133 4.96 -14.29 38.98
N LEU A 134 5.81 -15.05 39.66
CA LEU A 134 6.99 -15.69 39.07
C LEU A 134 6.64 -16.85 38.13
N PHE A 135 5.40 -17.36 38.19
CA PHE A 135 4.88 -18.44 37.34
C PHE A 135 3.84 -17.96 36.33
N LYS A 136 3.82 -16.66 36.07
CA LYS A 136 2.99 -16.05 35.04
C LYS A 136 3.89 -15.39 33.99
N SER A 137 3.62 -15.69 32.74
CA SER A 137 4.15 -14.91 31.61
C SER A 137 3.06 -13.98 31.10
N ARG A 138 3.39 -12.71 30.95
CA ARG A 138 2.49 -11.70 30.38
C ARG A 138 3.09 -11.26 29.08
N ASP A 139 2.36 -11.49 28.02
CA ASP A 139 2.72 -11.01 26.67
C ASP A 139 1.79 -9.84 26.32
N PHE A 140 2.41 -8.71 26.06
CA PHE A 140 1.75 -7.47 25.69
C PHE A 140 2.13 -7.17 24.25
N ARG A 141 1.16 -7.12 23.36
CA ARG A 141 1.36 -6.70 21.98
C ARG A 141 0.39 -5.56 21.68
N GLU A 142 0.95 -4.46 21.24
CA GLU A 142 0.22 -3.30 20.78
C GLU A 142 0.65 -3.06 19.32
N ASP A 143 -0.27 -3.29 18.39
CA ASP A 143 -0.06 -3.09 16.96
C ASP A 143 -0.91 -1.89 16.51
N THR A 144 -0.25 -0.83 16.09
CA THR A 144 -0.92 0.36 15.55
C THR A 144 -0.59 0.51 14.08
N THR A 145 -1.60 0.48 13.24
CA THR A 145 -1.48 0.72 11.80
C THR A 145 -2.21 1.99 11.43
N GLU A 146 -1.50 2.90 10.80
CA GLU A 146 -2.07 4.15 10.29
C GLU A 146 -1.89 4.21 8.76
N LEU A 147 -2.96 4.50 8.05
CA LEU A 147 -2.95 4.72 6.60
C LEU A 147 -3.61 6.05 6.31
N VAL A 148 -2.91 6.93 5.60
CA VAL A 148 -3.47 8.18 5.08
C VAL A 148 -3.16 8.29 3.60
N ILE A 149 -4.18 8.59 2.80
CA ILE A 149 -4.06 8.75 1.36
C ILE A 149 -4.34 10.20 0.99
N PHE A 150 -3.35 10.83 0.33
CA PHE A 150 -3.44 12.18 -0.21
C PHE A 150 -3.49 12.14 -1.71
N VAL A 151 -4.32 12.98 -2.32
CA VAL A 151 -4.38 13.17 -3.77
C VAL A 151 -4.26 14.64 -4.10
N THR A 152 -3.44 14.93 -5.10
CA THR A 152 -3.21 16.29 -5.61
C THR A 152 -3.26 16.25 -7.12
N PRO A 153 -4.41 16.52 -7.77
CA PRO A 153 -4.50 16.58 -9.21
C PRO A 153 -3.95 17.91 -9.74
N TYR A 154 -3.35 17.83 -10.93
CA TYR A 154 -2.84 18.99 -11.62
C TYR A 154 -3.27 19.00 -13.09
N LEU A 155 -3.66 20.16 -13.58
CA LEU A 155 -3.72 20.40 -15.02
C LEU A 155 -2.30 20.70 -15.51
N ILE A 156 -1.81 19.88 -16.43
CA ILE A 156 -0.45 19.99 -16.97
C ILE A 156 -0.53 20.36 -18.44
N ASP A 157 0.11 21.47 -18.78
CA ASP A 157 0.42 21.83 -20.15
C ASP A 157 1.79 21.22 -20.55
N PRO A 158 1.96 20.66 -21.75
CA PRO A 158 3.23 20.12 -22.21
C PRO A 158 4.41 21.08 -22.07
N ASP A 159 4.21 22.37 -22.23
CA ASP A 159 5.25 23.41 -22.11
C ASP A 159 5.43 23.95 -20.69
N SER A 160 4.63 23.49 -19.74
CA SER A 160 4.69 23.95 -18.35
C SER A 160 6.03 23.64 -17.70
N LYS A 161 6.48 24.55 -16.81
CA LYS A 161 7.68 24.34 -15.99
C LYS A 161 7.64 23.01 -15.25
N ARG A 162 6.48 22.62 -14.73
CA ARG A 162 6.29 21.35 -14.00
C ARG A 162 6.59 20.13 -14.87
N ASN A 163 6.14 20.13 -16.13
CA ASN A 163 6.45 19.03 -17.05
C ASN A 163 7.96 18.95 -17.33
N LYS A 164 8.61 20.09 -17.51
CA LYS A 164 10.06 20.17 -17.68
C LYS A 164 10.81 19.64 -16.45
N ASP A 165 10.41 20.07 -15.24
CA ASP A 165 11.01 19.59 -13.98
C ASP A 165 10.85 18.07 -13.81
N MET A 166 9.70 17.49 -14.24
CA MET A 166 9.47 16.04 -14.23
C MET A 166 10.34 15.28 -15.23
N LEU A 167 10.53 15.84 -16.41
CA LEU A 167 11.42 15.28 -17.44
C LEU A 167 12.89 15.32 -16.97
N ASP A 168 13.32 16.42 -16.37
CA ASP A 168 14.67 16.56 -15.81
C ASP A 168 14.91 15.58 -14.68
N TYR A 169 13.92 15.35 -13.81
CA TYR A 169 14.00 14.34 -12.75
C TYR A 169 14.09 12.92 -13.33
N ALA A 170 13.27 12.59 -14.31
CA ALA A 170 13.29 11.27 -14.96
C ALA A 170 14.63 11.03 -15.68
N SER A 171 15.19 12.06 -16.35
CA SER A 171 16.48 11.95 -17.01
C SER A 171 17.63 11.75 -16.03
N LYS A 172 17.61 12.41 -14.86
CA LYS A 172 18.59 12.18 -13.79
C LYS A 172 18.54 10.74 -13.28
N LEU A 173 17.34 10.23 -12.95
CA LEU A 173 17.18 8.83 -12.51
C LEU A 173 17.71 7.83 -13.54
N SER A 174 17.46 8.09 -14.84
CA SER A 174 17.96 7.24 -15.92
C SER A 174 19.48 7.27 -16.03
N ASN A 175 20.09 8.46 -15.84
CA ASN A 175 21.54 8.61 -15.88
C ASN A 175 22.22 7.92 -14.67
N ASP A 176 21.68 8.15 -13.47
CA ASP A 176 22.20 7.53 -12.24
C ASP A 176 22.14 5.99 -12.35
N ALA A 177 21.00 5.44 -12.81
CA ALA A 177 20.87 4.00 -13.02
C ALA A 177 21.84 3.46 -14.09
N SER A 178 22.17 4.26 -15.13
CA SER A 178 23.12 3.86 -16.15
C SER A 178 24.57 3.91 -15.69
N GLU A 179 24.91 4.80 -14.75
CA GLU A 179 26.22 4.87 -14.12
C GLU A 179 26.45 3.67 -13.20
N ASP A 180 25.48 3.35 -12.33
CA ASP A 180 25.55 2.19 -11.43
C ASP A 180 25.74 0.86 -12.21
N MET A 181 25.06 0.71 -13.35
CA MET A 181 25.26 -0.47 -14.21
C MET A 181 26.66 -0.56 -14.82
N LYS A 182 27.32 0.54 -15.11
CA LYS A 182 28.69 0.54 -15.64
C LYS A 182 29.71 0.06 -14.60
N TYR A 183 29.50 0.35 -13.33
CA TYR A 183 30.39 -0.11 -12.26
C TYR A 183 30.21 -1.60 -11.92
N SER A 184 29.01 -2.17 -12.11
CA SER A 184 28.74 -3.58 -11.79
C SER A 184 29.19 -4.58 -12.87
N ILE A 185 29.63 -4.14 -14.04
CA ILE A 185 30.12 -5.01 -15.14
C ILE A 185 31.64 -5.22 -15.05
N PHE A 186 32.34 -4.48 -14.21
CA PHE A 186 33.82 -4.54 -14.09
C PHE A 186 34.31 -5.07 -12.74
N ASP A 187 33.44 -5.57 -11.85
CA ASP A 187 33.74 -6.37 -10.68
C ASP A 187 33.31 -7.86 -10.90
#